data_7eeae5789a0a67fde1a0eebc554ec5fc
#
_entry.id   7eeae5789a0a67fde1a0eebc554ec5fc
#
_cell.length_a   1.000
_cell.length_b   1.000
_cell.length_c   1.000
_cell.angle_alpha   90.00
_cell.angle_beta   90.00
_cell.angle_gamma   90.00
#
_symmetry.space_group_name_H-M   'P 1'
#
loop_
_entity.id
_entity.type
_entity.pdbx_description
1 polymer ?
#
loop_
_entity_poly.entity_id
_entity_poly.type
_entity_poly.pdbx_seq_one_letter_code
_entity_poly.pdbx_strand_id
1 'polypeptide(L)'
;MTIDTAKLTAIDVHVHLEAPDQSETDAAARKYFGDSGAGRDTASLAEYYRSRKLACVVFTVDERLSGRRQVSNDDVLAFASANSDIAIPFVSVDPTRGPEAIREARRLVDTGLVRGLKLHPPMQQFFPNDRIAYPLYEIFAEAHLPVLFHTGHSGIGTGAPGGAGIRLKYGHPMPIDDVAVDFPEMPIIMAHPSFPWQDEAISVCLHKPTVYIDLSGWSPKYFSPTLVQYANSLLKTKVLFGSDYPWITPERWMLRTSVPR
;
A
#
# COMPACT_ATOMS: atom_id res chain seq x y z
N MET A 1 -15.74 11.73 -7.42
CA MET A 1 -14.41 12.13 -6.96
C MET A 1 -14.03 13.41 -7.71
N THR A 2 -13.63 14.46 -7.02
CA THR A 2 -13.41 15.80 -7.59
C THR A 2 -12.01 16.33 -7.20
N ILE A 3 -11.00 15.45 -7.28
CA ILE A 3 -9.62 15.85 -7.00
C ILE A 3 -9.12 16.76 -8.12
N ASP A 4 -8.79 18.00 -7.78
CA ASP A 4 -8.18 18.96 -8.70
C ASP A 4 -6.65 18.85 -8.59
N THR A 5 -6.07 18.03 -9.46
CA THR A 5 -4.62 17.76 -9.45
C THR A 5 -3.77 19.02 -9.68
N ALA A 6 -4.31 20.06 -10.31
CA ALA A 6 -3.57 21.31 -10.53
C ALA A 6 -3.31 22.09 -9.22
N LYS A 7 -4.08 21.80 -8.17
CA LYS A 7 -3.93 22.44 -6.85
C LYS A 7 -3.08 21.63 -5.88
N LEU A 8 -2.67 20.42 -6.25
CA LEU A 8 -1.91 19.54 -5.39
C LEU A 8 -0.40 19.67 -5.59
N THR A 9 0.33 19.52 -4.50
CA THR A 9 1.78 19.34 -4.51
C THR A 9 2.16 17.93 -4.92
N ALA A 10 1.43 16.91 -4.41
CA ALA A 10 1.63 15.51 -4.75
C ALA A 10 0.40 14.66 -4.38
N ILE A 11 0.39 13.42 -4.86
CA ILE A 11 -0.51 12.35 -4.42
C ILE A 11 0.35 11.32 -3.68
N ASP A 12 0.05 11.09 -2.41
CA ASP A 12 0.65 10.04 -1.60
C ASP A 12 -0.12 8.74 -1.86
N VAL A 13 0.54 7.77 -2.52
CA VAL A 13 -0.17 6.55 -2.95
C VAL A 13 -0.23 5.47 -1.86
N HIS A 14 0.24 5.76 -0.63
CA HIS A 14 0.32 4.75 0.43
C HIS A 14 0.01 5.32 1.81
N VAL A 15 -1.27 5.29 2.17
CA VAL A 15 -1.77 5.87 3.42
C VAL A 15 -2.72 4.90 4.11
N HIS A 16 -2.36 4.49 5.32
CA HIS A 16 -3.18 3.61 6.14
C HIS A 16 -4.24 4.41 6.92
N LEU A 17 -5.48 3.96 6.85
CA LEU A 17 -6.52 4.33 7.79
C LEU A 17 -6.51 3.30 8.92
N GLU A 18 -5.99 3.71 10.08
CA GLU A 18 -5.72 2.83 11.20
C GLU A 18 -6.70 3.09 12.35
N ALA A 19 -7.07 2.03 13.05
CA ALA A 19 -7.72 2.19 14.35
C ALA A 19 -6.70 2.65 15.41
N PRO A 20 -7.14 3.33 16.49
CA PRO A 20 -6.24 3.67 17.58
C PRO A 20 -5.53 2.42 18.13
N ASP A 21 -4.25 2.56 18.43
CA ASP A 21 -3.40 1.46 18.91
C ASP A 21 -3.92 0.83 20.20
N GLN A 22 -3.99 -0.49 20.22
CA GLN A 22 -4.46 -1.28 21.36
C GLN A 22 -3.73 -2.61 21.52
N SER A 23 -2.71 -2.93 20.70
CA SER A 23 -2.04 -4.23 20.70
C SER A 23 -0.53 -4.16 20.97
N GLU A 24 0.05 -5.28 21.42
CA GLU A 24 1.51 -5.43 21.55
C GLU A 24 2.21 -5.29 20.18
N THR A 25 1.55 -5.72 19.10
CA THR A 25 2.04 -5.56 17.72
C THR A 25 2.16 -4.09 17.35
N ASP A 26 1.21 -3.25 17.75
CA ASP A 26 1.27 -1.81 17.56
C ASP A 26 2.41 -1.16 18.33
N ALA A 27 2.64 -1.62 19.57
CA ALA A 27 3.76 -1.14 20.40
C ALA A 27 5.12 -1.51 19.76
N ALA A 28 5.27 -2.72 19.23
CA ALA A 28 6.47 -3.15 18.53
C ALA A 28 6.70 -2.35 17.24
N ALA A 29 5.64 -2.11 16.45
CA ALA A 29 5.70 -1.29 15.24
C ALA A 29 6.13 0.15 15.55
N ARG A 30 5.57 0.78 16.59
CA ARG A 30 6.01 2.11 17.05
C ARG A 30 7.49 2.16 17.42
N LYS A 31 7.96 1.13 18.12
CA LYS A 31 9.39 1.04 18.46
C LYS A 31 10.27 0.94 17.23
N TYR A 32 9.81 0.23 16.19
CA TYR A 32 10.56 0.05 14.94
C TYR A 32 10.58 1.33 14.08
N PHE A 33 9.42 1.93 13.83
CA PHE A 33 9.31 3.13 12.98
C PHE A 33 9.70 4.43 13.71
N GLY A 34 9.70 4.42 15.04
CA GLY A 34 9.72 5.60 15.89
C GLY A 34 8.33 6.23 16.00
N ASP A 35 8.15 7.08 17.00
CA ASP A 35 6.93 7.86 17.14
C ASP A 35 6.91 8.95 16.06
N SER A 36 5.98 8.87 15.12
CA SER A 36 5.81 9.86 14.06
C SER A 36 5.14 11.14 14.55
N GLY A 37 4.51 11.11 15.74
CA GLY A 37 3.64 12.19 16.24
C GLY A 37 2.38 12.42 15.37
N ALA A 38 2.15 11.59 14.37
CA ALA A 38 0.99 11.71 13.48
C ALA A 38 -0.29 11.28 14.19
N GLY A 39 -1.32 12.11 14.11
CA GLY A 39 -2.66 11.74 14.57
C GLY A 39 -3.21 10.56 13.78
N ARG A 40 -3.81 9.61 14.45
CA ARG A 40 -4.37 8.39 13.83
C ARG A 40 -5.89 8.42 13.72
N ASP A 41 -6.52 9.52 14.14
CA ASP A 41 -7.94 9.70 13.92
C ASP A 41 -8.22 10.21 12.49
N THR A 42 -9.39 9.87 11.97
CA THR A 42 -9.77 10.18 10.60
C THR A 42 -9.93 11.67 10.33
N ALA A 43 -10.34 12.46 11.33
CA ALA A 43 -10.54 13.90 11.17
C ALA A 43 -9.19 14.62 11.04
N SER A 44 -8.23 14.27 11.88
CA SER A 44 -6.87 14.84 11.82
C SER A 44 -6.14 14.44 10.53
N LEU A 45 -6.37 13.24 9.99
CA LEU A 45 -5.79 12.81 8.73
C LEU A 45 -6.24 13.72 7.57
N ALA A 46 -7.52 13.97 7.44
CA ALA A 46 -8.04 14.80 6.35
C ALA A 46 -7.47 16.23 6.38
N GLU A 47 -7.45 16.86 7.55
CA GLU A 47 -6.87 18.20 7.72
C GLU A 47 -5.37 18.21 7.48
N TYR A 48 -4.66 17.16 7.92
CA TYR A 48 -3.23 16.99 7.70
C TYR A 48 -2.88 17.02 6.21
N TYR A 49 -3.63 16.29 5.37
CA TYR A 49 -3.39 16.24 3.92
C TYR A 49 -3.83 17.53 3.21
N ARG A 50 -4.98 18.11 3.58
CA ARG A 50 -5.45 19.38 2.99
C ARG A 50 -4.50 20.54 3.24
N SER A 51 -4.05 20.73 4.49
CA SER A 51 -3.14 21.84 4.86
C SER A 51 -1.82 21.79 4.09
N ARG A 52 -1.44 20.61 3.56
CA ARG A 52 -0.22 20.38 2.78
C ARG A 52 -0.44 20.35 1.27
N LYS A 53 -1.67 20.53 0.83
CA LYS A 53 -2.07 20.37 -0.57
C LYS A 53 -1.68 19.00 -1.13
N LEU A 54 -1.89 17.95 -0.35
CA LEU A 54 -1.67 16.57 -0.74
C LEU A 54 -3.03 15.87 -0.90
N ALA A 55 -3.12 14.97 -1.88
CA ALA A 55 -4.13 13.92 -1.89
C ALA A 55 -3.51 12.59 -1.44
N CYS A 56 -4.34 11.62 -1.09
CA CYS A 56 -3.88 10.33 -0.61
C CYS A 56 -4.70 9.17 -1.17
N VAL A 57 -4.01 8.09 -1.52
CA VAL A 57 -4.65 6.77 -1.66
C VAL A 57 -4.74 6.18 -0.26
N VAL A 58 -5.96 6.03 0.23
CA VAL A 58 -6.25 5.62 1.60
C VAL A 58 -6.88 4.22 1.63
N PHE A 59 -6.43 3.39 2.56
CA PHE A 59 -6.88 2.00 2.70
C PHE A 59 -6.71 1.46 4.12
N THR A 60 -7.34 0.33 4.37
CA THR A 60 -7.08 -0.57 5.49
C THR A 60 -6.37 -1.83 5.00
N VAL A 61 -6.05 -2.75 5.91
CA VAL A 61 -5.59 -4.12 5.59
C VAL A 61 -6.53 -5.12 6.24
N ASP A 62 -7.27 -5.89 5.44
CA ASP A 62 -8.09 -7.02 5.92
C ASP A 62 -7.16 -8.19 6.23
N GLU A 63 -6.90 -8.41 7.52
CA GLU A 63 -6.02 -9.48 8.00
C GLU A 63 -6.45 -9.93 9.39
N ARG A 64 -6.09 -11.14 9.79
CA ARG A 64 -6.49 -11.74 11.06
C ARG A 64 -5.32 -12.13 11.95
N LEU A 65 -4.10 -12.03 11.41
CA LEU A 65 -2.89 -12.54 12.06
C LEU A 65 -2.47 -11.69 13.25
N SER A 66 -2.53 -10.37 13.12
CA SER A 66 -2.02 -9.45 14.15
C SER A 66 -2.95 -9.29 15.35
N GLY A 67 -4.22 -9.69 15.22
CA GLY A 67 -5.25 -9.47 16.24
C GLY A 67 -5.60 -7.99 16.46
N ARG A 68 -5.13 -7.09 15.61
CA ARG A 68 -5.43 -5.64 15.66
C ARG A 68 -6.90 -5.39 15.32
N ARG A 69 -7.50 -4.38 15.96
CA ARG A 69 -8.78 -3.86 15.50
C ARG A 69 -8.60 -3.20 14.15
N GLN A 70 -9.37 -3.67 13.18
CA GLN A 70 -9.33 -3.13 11.83
C GLN A 70 -10.36 -2.02 11.63
N VAL A 71 -10.06 -1.08 10.76
CA VAL A 71 -11.02 -0.19 10.14
C VAL A 71 -11.69 -0.97 9.02
N SER A 72 -13.02 -0.88 8.90
CA SER A 72 -13.74 -1.59 7.84
C SER A 72 -13.54 -0.93 6.46
N ASN A 73 -13.76 -1.70 5.38
CA ASN A 73 -13.80 -1.14 4.04
C ASN A 73 -14.90 -0.08 3.89
N ASP A 74 -16.05 -0.26 4.55
CA ASP A 74 -17.14 0.72 4.53
C ASP A 74 -16.75 2.03 5.22
N ASP A 75 -15.95 1.99 6.31
CA ASP A 75 -15.39 3.19 6.95
C ASP A 75 -14.39 3.90 6.03
N VAL A 76 -13.56 3.16 5.28
CA VAL A 76 -12.65 3.73 4.28
C VAL A 76 -13.43 4.45 3.18
N LEU A 77 -14.51 3.83 2.67
CA LEU A 77 -15.37 4.43 1.65
C LEU A 77 -16.12 5.65 2.17
N ALA A 78 -16.61 5.59 3.42
CA ALA A 78 -17.27 6.72 4.08
C ALA A 78 -16.31 7.89 4.27
N PHE A 79 -15.09 7.63 4.76
CA PHE A 79 -14.04 8.64 4.89
C PHE A 79 -13.71 9.29 3.54
N ALA A 80 -13.48 8.48 2.49
CA ALA A 80 -13.15 9.01 1.18
C ALA A 80 -14.32 9.79 0.54
N SER A 81 -15.55 9.36 0.75
CA SER A 81 -16.73 10.09 0.28
C SER A 81 -16.87 11.47 0.95
N ALA A 82 -16.64 11.55 2.26
CA ALA A 82 -16.65 12.79 3.01
C ALA A 82 -15.47 13.73 2.67
N ASN A 83 -14.38 13.18 2.10
CA ASN A 83 -13.15 13.88 1.77
C ASN A 83 -12.75 13.68 0.29
N SER A 84 -13.74 13.72 -0.61
CA SER A 84 -13.58 13.39 -2.04
C SER A 84 -12.68 14.35 -2.82
N ASP A 85 -12.29 15.45 -2.20
CA ASP A 85 -11.31 16.43 -2.70
C ASP A 85 -9.85 15.97 -2.54
N ILE A 86 -9.58 15.06 -1.59
CA ILE A 86 -8.20 14.59 -1.29
C ILE A 86 -8.05 13.07 -1.19
N ALA A 87 -9.13 12.31 -0.95
CA ALA A 87 -9.02 10.88 -0.64
C ALA A 87 -9.45 9.99 -1.83
N ILE A 88 -8.60 9.01 -2.14
CA ILE A 88 -8.79 7.98 -3.17
C ILE A 88 -8.91 6.63 -2.45
N PRO A 89 -10.09 6.01 -2.37
CA PRO A 89 -10.27 4.81 -1.56
C PRO A 89 -9.82 3.55 -2.27
N PHE A 90 -8.88 2.83 -1.66
CA PHE A 90 -8.62 1.43 -1.95
C PHE A 90 -9.25 0.58 -0.84
N VAL A 91 -9.76 -0.57 -1.19
CA VAL A 91 -10.31 -1.54 -0.24
C VAL A 91 -9.32 -2.68 -0.02
N SER A 92 -9.49 -3.45 1.05
CA SER A 92 -8.68 -4.64 1.29
C SER A 92 -9.60 -5.83 1.58
N VAL A 93 -9.32 -6.94 0.93
CA VAL A 93 -10.06 -8.19 1.11
C VAL A 93 -9.08 -9.35 1.19
N ASP A 94 -9.13 -10.12 2.28
CA ASP A 94 -8.25 -11.27 2.47
C ASP A 94 -8.71 -12.46 1.57
N PRO A 95 -7.91 -12.87 0.58
CA PRO A 95 -8.28 -13.96 -0.33
C PRO A 95 -8.45 -15.31 0.38
N THR A 96 -7.83 -15.51 1.54
CA THR A 96 -7.94 -16.77 2.31
C THR A 96 -9.34 -17.01 2.87
N ARG A 97 -10.21 -15.99 2.85
CA ARG A 97 -11.62 -16.10 3.22
C ARG A 97 -12.47 -16.83 2.14
N GLY A 98 -11.87 -17.12 0.98
CA GLY A 98 -12.51 -17.89 -0.10
C GLY A 98 -13.79 -17.22 -0.64
N PRO A 99 -14.94 -17.95 -0.72
CA PRO A 99 -16.16 -17.39 -1.31
C PRO A 99 -16.70 -16.12 -0.62
N GLU A 100 -16.40 -15.93 0.66
CA GLU A 100 -16.77 -14.71 1.40
C GLU A 100 -16.01 -13.51 0.85
N ALA A 101 -14.70 -13.66 0.60
CA ALA A 101 -13.87 -12.61 0.02
C ALA A 101 -14.39 -12.18 -1.36
N ILE A 102 -14.79 -13.13 -2.19
CA ILE A 102 -15.32 -12.86 -3.54
C ILE A 102 -16.64 -12.07 -3.46
N ARG A 103 -17.55 -12.47 -2.57
CA ARG A 103 -18.82 -11.74 -2.38
C ARG A 103 -18.57 -10.31 -1.89
N GLU A 104 -17.66 -10.15 -0.94
CA GLU A 104 -17.32 -8.83 -0.39
C GLU A 104 -16.66 -7.95 -1.45
N ALA A 105 -15.71 -8.47 -2.23
CA ALA A 105 -15.06 -7.73 -3.30
C ALA A 105 -16.07 -7.25 -4.35
N ARG A 106 -17.01 -8.11 -4.79
CA ARG A 106 -18.07 -7.71 -5.72
C ARG A 106 -18.96 -6.63 -5.12
N ARG A 107 -19.45 -6.83 -3.89
CA ARG A 107 -20.26 -5.82 -3.17
C ARG A 107 -19.57 -4.45 -3.14
N LEU A 108 -18.28 -4.43 -2.83
CA LEU A 108 -17.51 -3.19 -2.73
C LEU A 108 -17.33 -2.52 -4.10
N VAL A 109 -16.94 -3.28 -5.13
CA VAL A 109 -16.76 -2.76 -6.48
C VAL A 109 -18.09 -2.24 -7.06
N ASP A 110 -19.20 -2.93 -6.81
CA ASP A 110 -20.55 -2.54 -7.27
C ASP A 110 -21.03 -1.20 -6.68
N THR A 111 -20.42 -0.71 -5.59
CA THR A 111 -20.69 0.64 -5.06
C THR A 111 -20.29 1.75 -6.05
N GLY A 112 -19.38 1.47 -6.98
CA GLY A 112 -18.76 2.48 -7.86
C GLY A 112 -17.82 3.46 -7.17
N LEU A 113 -17.60 3.30 -5.86
CA LEU A 113 -16.75 4.20 -5.05
C LEU A 113 -15.29 3.75 -5.02
N VAL A 114 -15.04 2.44 -5.07
CA VAL A 114 -13.70 1.83 -5.00
C VAL A 114 -12.81 2.29 -6.15
N ARG A 115 -11.53 2.50 -5.84
CA ARG A 115 -10.51 2.91 -6.82
C ARG A 115 -9.32 1.95 -6.89
N GLY A 116 -9.30 0.88 -6.09
CA GLY A 116 -8.28 -0.16 -6.14
C GLY A 116 -8.38 -1.14 -4.97
N LEU A 117 -7.53 -2.16 -5.00
CA LEU A 117 -7.39 -3.20 -3.99
C LEU A 117 -6.02 -3.09 -3.31
N LYS A 118 -5.99 -3.10 -1.98
CA LYS A 118 -4.77 -3.26 -1.19
C LYS A 118 -4.67 -4.68 -0.66
N LEU A 119 -3.52 -5.31 -0.86
CA LEU A 119 -3.19 -6.61 -0.31
C LEU A 119 -1.87 -6.55 0.48
N HIS A 120 -1.80 -7.36 1.52
CA HIS A 120 -0.60 -7.51 2.35
C HIS A 120 -0.23 -8.99 2.50
N PRO A 121 0.36 -9.60 1.46
CA PRO A 121 0.62 -11.04 1.43
C PRO A 121 1.33 -11.61 2.67
N PRO A 122 2.35 -10.96 3.29
CA PRO A 122 2.95 -11.46 4.54
C PRO A 122 1.98 -11.55 5.72
N MET A 123 1.01 -10.65 5.84
CA MET A 123 0.00 -10.67 6.90
C MET A 123 -1.17 -11.60 6.56
N GLN A 124 -1.58 -11.64 5.31
CA GLN A 124 -2.67 -12.48 4.79
C GLN A 124 -2.21 -13.92 4.46
N GLN A 125 -0.89 -14.19 4.51
CA GLN A 125 -0.26 -15.52 4.39
C GLN A 125 -0.54 -16.26 3.06
N PHE A 126 -0.44 -15.57 1.94
CA PHE A 126 -0.53 -16.14 0.60
C PHE A 126 0.55 -15.56 -0.32
N PHE A 127 0.93 -16.29 -1.37
CA PHE A 127 1.74 -15.73 -2.45
C PHE A 127 0.85 -14.98 -3.46
N PRO A 128 1.29 -13.86 -4.02
CA PRO A 128 0.50 -13.13 -5.03
C PRO A 128 -0.01 -14.01 -6.19
N ASN A 129 0.75 -15.02 -6.61
CA ASN A 129 0.36 -15.98 -7.65
C ASN A 129 -0.40 -17.21 -7.15
N ASP A 130 -0.81 -17.26 -5.88
CA ASP A 130 -1.68 -18.34 -5.40
C ASP A 130 -3.07 -18.24 -6.03
N ARG A 131 -3.57 -19.35 -6.58
CA ARG A 131 -4.87 -19.40 -7.28
C ARG A 131 -6.08 -18.98 -6.45
N ILE A 132 -5.96 -19.00 -5.11
CA ILE A 132 -7.02 -18.51 -4.22
C ILE A 132 -7.28 -17.00 -4.36
N ALA A 133 -6.28 -16.23 -4.80
CA ALA A 133 -6.38 -14.79 -4.96
C ALA A 133 -6.89 -14.36 -6.36
N TYR A 134 -6.79 -15.21 -7.37
CA TYR A 134 -7.14 -14.90 -8.76
C TYR A 134 -8.59 -14.44 -8.94
N PRO A 135 -9.60 -15.02 -8.28
CA PRO A 135 -10.97 -14.51 -8.38
C PRO A 135 -11.14 -13.07 -7.90
N LEU A 136 -10.27 -12.59 -6.97
CA LEU A 136 -10.25 -11.17 -6.62
C LEU A 136 -9.65 -10.34 -7.75
N TYR A 137 -8.53 -10.79 -8.34
CA TYR A 137 -7.89 -10.06 -9.44
C TYR A 137 -8.82 -9.95 -10.64
N GLU A 138 -9.58 -11.00 -10.98
CA GLU A 138 -10.60 -10.98 -12.03
C GLU A 138 -11.61 -9.84 -11.80
N ILE A 139 -12.15 -9.71 -10.58
CA ILE A 139 -13.13 -8.66 -10.24
C ILE A 139 -12.53 -7.26 -10.45
N PHE A 140 -11.28 -7.04 -9.99
CA PHE A 140 -10.64 -5.72 -10.09
C PHE A 140 -10.15 -5.43 -11.50
N ALA A 141 -9.69 -6.43 -12.26
CA ALA A 141 -9.31 -6.30 -13.66
C ALA A 141 -10.53 -5.99 -14.54
N GLU A 142 -11.67 -6.68 -14.36
CA GLU A 142 -12.94 -6.39 -15.03
C GLU A 142 -13.42 -4.95 -14.78
N ALA A 143 -13.17 -4.43 -13.58
CA ALA A 143 -13.51 -3.06 -13.21
C ALA A 143 -12.43 -2.02 -13.60
N HIS A 144 -11.34 -2.43 -14.27
CA HIS A 144 -10.18 -1.60 -14.61
C HIS A 144 -9.56 -0.90 -13.40
N LEU A 145 -9.51 -1.57 -12.26
CA LEU A 145 -8.98 -1.06 -11.01
C LEU A 145 -7.59 -1.65 -10.69
N PRO A 146 -6.67 -0.85 -10.15
CA PRO A 146 -5.33 -1.31 -9.77
C PRO A 146 -5.33 -2.19 -8.52
N VAL A 147 -4.29 -3.01 -8.40
CA VAL A 147 -3.99 -3.78 -7.19
C VAL A 147 -2.63 -3.33 -6.62
N LEU A 148 -2.61 -2.97 -5.34
CA LEU A 148 -1.42 -2.57 -4.60
C LEU A 148 -1.04 -3.70 -3.64
N PHE A 149 0.12 -4.30 -3.85
CA PHE A 149 0.68 -5.36 -3.00
C PHE A 149 1.75 -4.81 -2.07
N HIS A 150 1.70 -5.16 -0.79
CA HIS A 150 2.89 -5.06 0.05
C HIS A 150 3.96 -6.02 -0.47
N THR A 151 5.18 -5.52 -0.64
CA THR A 151 6.34 -6.31 -1.05
C THR A 151 7.55 -6.05 -0.15
N GLY A 152 8.43 -7.03 -0.05
CA GLY A 152 9.64 -6.94 0.77
C GLY A 152 9.40 -7.18 2.25
N HIS A 153 10.27 -6.58 3.05
CA HIS A 153 10.24 -6.65 4.52
C HIS A 153 9.01 -5.95 5.09
N SER A 154 8.36 -6.58 6.07
CA SER A 154 7.29 -5.97 6.85
C SER A 154 7.83 -5.38 8.13
N GLY A 155 7.57 -4.09 8.37
CA GLY A 155 7.86 -3.43 9.65
C GLY A 155 6.93 -3.91 10.77
N ILE A 156 5.71 -4.35 10.43
CA ILE A 156 4.78 -4.94 11.38
C ILE A 156 5.32 -6.30 11.84
N GLY A 157 5.28 -6.55 13.14
CA GLY A 157 5.83 -7.74 13.76
C GLY A 157 7.35 -7.70 14.04
N THR A 158 8.07 -6.70 13.54
CA THR A 158 9.50 -6.55 13.77
C THR A 158 9.78 -6.37 15.27
N GLY A 159 10.65 -7.22 15.82
CA GLY A 159 11.00 -7.23 17.25
C GLY A 159 10.01 -7.97 18.14
N ALA A 160 8.87 -8.41 17.65
CA ALA A 160 7.96 -9.29 18.38
C ALA A 160 8.43 -10.76 18.32
N PRO A 161 8.12 -11.58 19.35
CA PRO A 161 8.42 -13.01 19.33
C PRO A 161 7.85 -13.68 18.07
N GLY A 162 8.70 -14.43 17.34
CA GLY A 162 8.33 -15.08 16.08
C GLY A 162 7.83 -14.13 14.99
N GLY A 163 8.17 -12.80 15.09
CA GLY A 163 7.70 -11.80 14.15
C GLY A 163 6.18 -11.64 14.14
N ALA A 164 5.51 -11.88 15.28
CA ALA A 164 4.04 -11.93 15.38
C ALA A 164 3.39 -12.90 14.38
N GLY A 165 4.09 -13.96 13.97
CA GLY A 165 3.59 -14.96 12.99
C GLY A 165 3.73 -14.55 11.52
N ILE A 166 4.22 -13.35 11.23
CA ILE A 166 4.39 -12.85 9.85
C ILE A 166 5.52 -13.64 9.15
N ARG A 167 5.26 -14.06 7.92
CA ARG A 167 6.24 -14.77 7.09
C ARG A 167 6.65 -13.92 5.90
N LEU A 168 7.88 -13.42 5.93
CA LEU A 168 8.42 -12.49 4.93
C LEU A 168 8.46 -13.08 3.52
N LYS A 169 8.55 -14.41 3.37
CA LYS A 169 8.58 -15.06 2.05
C LYS A 169 7.43 -14.65 1.13
N TYR A 170 6.26 -14.35 1.69
CA TYR A 170 5.09 -13.91 0.93
C TYR A 170 5.23 -12.49 0.37
N GLY A 171 6.18 -11.71 0.88
CA GLY A 171 6.52 -10.38 0.36
C GLY A 171 7.50 -10.40 -0.83
N HIS A 172 7.92 -11.58 -1.31
CA HIS A 172 8.82 -11.68 -2.46
C HIS A 172 8.11 -11.12 -3.72
N PRO A 173 8.74 -10.20 -4.51
CA PRO A 173 8.07 -9.54 -5.63
C PRO A 173 7.93 -10.42 -6.87
N MET A 174 8.76 -11.46 -7.06
CA MET A 174 8.72 -12.28 -8.27
C MET A 174 7.37 -12.95 -8.57
N PRO A 175 6.55 -13.41 -7.59
CA PRO A 175 5.20 -13.91 -7.88
C PRO A 175 4.27 -12.90 -8.55
N ILE A 176 4.59 -11.60 -8.48
CA ILE A 176 3.84 -10.53 -9.17
C ILE A 176 4.09 -10.58 -10.69
N ASP A 177 5.23 -11.10 -11.13
CA ASP A 177 5.50 -11.32 -12.56
C ASP A 177 4.45 -12.23 -13.18
N ASP A 178 4.09 -13.34 -12.52
CA ASP A 178 3.06 -14.28 -12.97
C ASP A 178 1.68 -13.58 -13.04
N VAL A 179 1.32 -12.83 -11.99
CA VAL A 179 0.04 -12.09 -11.95
C VAL A 179 -0.04 -11.07 -13.10
N ALA A 180 1.06 -10.38 -13.40
CA ALA A 180 1.11 -9.41 -14.49
C ALA A 180 1.08 -10.07 -15.89
N VAL A 181 1.46 -11.33 -16.00
CA VAL A 181 1.27 -12.13 -17.24
C VAL A 181 -0.19 -12.53 -17.41
N ASP A 182 -0.81 -13.00 -16.33
CA ASP A 182 -2.19 -13.49 -16.36
C ASP A 182 -3.23 -12.34 -16.45
N PHE A 183 -2.87 -11.12 -15.98
CA PHE A 183 -3.71 -9.91 -16.02
C PHE A 183 -2.97 -8.73 -16.67
N PRO A 184 -2.67 -8.77 -17.98
CA PRO A 184 -1.74 -7.83 -18.62
C PRO A 184 -2.23 -6.38 -18.65
N GLU A 185 -3.54 -6.14 -18.54
CA GLU A 185 -4.13 -4.80 -18.55
C GLU A 185 -4.36 -4.24 -17.13
N MET A 186 -4.23 -5.06 -16.08
CA MET A 186 -4.44 -4.63 -14.71
C MET A 186 -3.21 -3.88 -14.18
N PRO A 187 -3.34 -2.61 -13.76
CA PRO A 187 -2.22 -1.93 -13.12
C PRO A 187 -1.89 -2.56 -11.76
N ILE A 188 -0.62 -2.85 -11.52
CA ILE A 188 -0.13 -3.44 -10.28
C ILE A 188 0.90 -2.50 -9.67
N ILE A 189 0.78 -2.23 -8.38
CA ILE A 189 1.73 -1.41 -7.62
C ILE A 189 2.42 -2.32 -6.59
N MET A 190 3.73 -2.43 -6.67
CA MET A 190 4.56 -3.06 -5.65
C MET A 190 4.89 -1.99 -4.60
N ALA A 191 4.36 -2.14 -3.39
CA ALA A 191 4.59 -1.20 -2.32
C ALA A 191 5.99 -1.41 -1.72
N HIS A 192 6.60 -0.30 -1.37
CA HIS A 192 7.94 -0.20 -0.80
C HIS A 192 9.08 -0.50 -1.79
N PRO A 193 10.34 -0.22 -1.41
CA PRO A 193 11.51 -0.61 -2.20
C PRO A 193 11.73 -2.11 -2.33
N SER A 194 10.86 -2.94 -1.74
CA SER A 194 10.95 -4.43 -1.72
C SER A 194 12.21 -4.98 -1.06
N PHE A 195 12.80 -4.28 -0.07
CA PHE A 195 13.98 -4.81 0.64
C PHE A 195 13.71 -6.23 1.19
N PRO A 196 14.62 -7.21 1.04
CA PRO A 196 15.94 -7.11 0.40
C PRO A 196 15.93 -7.39 -1.13
N TRP A 197 14.78 -7.58 -1.76
CA TRP A 197 14.58 -7.99 -3.16
C TRP A 197 14.33 -6.81 -4.11
N GLN A 198 15.08 -5.70 -3.93
CA GLN A 198 14.90 -4.49 -4.74
C GLN A 198 15.18 -4.75 -6.23
N ASP A 199 16.22 -5.53 -6.54
CA ASP A 199 16.64 -5.77 -7.92
C ASP A 199 15.63 -6.63 -8.67
N GLU A 200 14.98 -7.58 -7.99
CA GLU A 200 13.87 -8.36 -8.53
C GLU A 200 12.66 -7.48 -8.82
N ALA A 201 12.29 -6.60 -7.88
CA ALA A 201 11.17 -5.66 -8.08
C ALA A 201 11.45 -4.71 -9.25
N ILE A 202 12.68 -4.18 -9.36
CA ILE A 202 13.14 -3.37 -10.50
C ILE A 202 12.99 -4.16 -11.80
N SER A 203 13.44 -5.42 -11.83
CA SER A 203 13.37 -6.29 -13.01
C SER A 203 11.92 -6.51 -13.47
N VAL A 204 11.01 -6.86 -12.56
CA VAL A 204 9.58 -7.02 -12.87
C VAL A 204 9.00 -5.71 -13.41
N CYS A 205 9.28 -4.59 -12.74
CA CYS A 205 8.79 -3.28 -13.15
C CYS A 205 9.30 -2.84 -14.53
N LEU A 206 10.54 -3.15 -14.88
CA LEU A 206 11.12 -2.90 -16.22
C LEU A 206 10.45 -3.74 -17.29
N HIS A 207 10.17 -5.02 -16.97
CA HIS A 207 9.67 -5.98 -17.94
C HIS A 207 8.18 -5.84 -18.21
N LYS A 208 7.37 -5.46 -17.20
CA LYS A 208 5.91 -5.39 -17.29
C LYS A 208 5.43 -3.93 -17.43
N PRO A 209 4.73 -3.56 -18.50
CA PRO A 209 4.31 -2.17 -18.72
C PRO A 209 3.35 -1.65 -17.64
N THR A 210 2.51 -2.52 -17.06
CA THR A 210 1.47 -2.18 -16.08
C THR A 210 1.92 -2.31 -14.62
N VAL A 211 3.21 -2.64 -14.35
CA VAL A 211 3.73 -2.77 -12.98
C VAL A 211 4.50 -1.53 -12.58
N TYR A 212 4.23 -1.03 -11.39
CA TYR A 212 4.79 0.17 -10.77
C TYR A 212 5.42 -0.17 -9.41
N ILE A 213 6.27 0.73 -8.89
CA ILE A 213 6.83 0.64 -7.53
C ILE A 213 6.46 1.92 -6.79
N ASP A 214 5.95 1.82 -5.56
CA ASP A 214 5.92 2.96 -4.66
C ASP A 214 7.12 2.91 -3.69
N LEU A 215 7.61 4.07 -3.25
CA LEU A 215 8.78 4.17 -2.39
C LEU A 215 8.43 4.43 -0.91
N SER A 216 7.23 4.03 -0.49
CA SER A 216 6.75 4.18 0.88
C SER A 216 7.49 3.31 1.90
N GLY A 217 7.25 3.55 3.18
CA GLY A 217 7.72 2.69 4.28
C GLY A 217 9.22 2.78 4.60
N TRP A 218 9.99 3.46 3.77
CA TRP A 218 11.45 3.60 3.91
C TRP A 218 11.91 5.03 3.78
N SER A 219 12.85 5.43 4.62
CA SER A 219 13.53 6.71 4.40
C SER A 219 14.46 6.61 3.18
N PRO A 220 14.49 7.61 2.29
CA PRO A 220 15.33 7.62 1.09
C PRO A 220 16.83 7.32 1.33
N LYS A 221 17.34 7.60 2.53
CA LYS A 221 18.73 7.27 2.90
C LYS A 221 19.05 5.75 2.87
N TYR A 222 18.03 4.90 2.85
CA TYR A 222 18.17 3.45 2.79
C TYR A 222 17.92 2.87 1.41
N PHE A 223 17.61 3.71 0.42
CA PHE A 223 17.43 3.25 -0.95
C PHE A 223 18.76 2.75 -1.51
N SER A 224 18.73 1.60 -2.19
CA SER A 224 19.93 1.11 -2.86
C SER A 224 20.34 2.04 -3.99
N PRO A 225 21.64 2.17 -4.30
CA PRO A 225 22.10 2.95 -5.45
C PRO A 225 21.44 2.51 -6.76
N THR A 226 21.21 1.22 -6.94
CA THR A 226 20.51 0.65 -8.10
C THR A 226 19.09 1.20 -8.21
N LEU A 227 18.32 1.18 -7.13
CA LEU A 227 16.94 1.73 -7.12
C LEU A 227 16.93 3.22 -7.49
N VAL A 228 17.84 4.01 -6.90
CA VAL A 228 17.96 5.44 -7.20
C VAL A 228 18.32 5.68 -8.67
N GLN A 229 19.25 4.91 -9.22
CA GLN A 229 19.63 4.98 -10.63
C GLN A 229 18.43 4.71 -11.55
N TYR A 230 17.68 3.62 -11.33
CA TYR A 230 16.54 3.27 -12.16
C TYR A 230 15.36 4.23 -11.98
N ALA A 231 15.09 4.71 -10.78
CA ALA A 231 14.07 5.71 -10.50
C ALA A 231 14.32 7.04 -11.25
N ASN A 232 15.59 7.41 -11.43
CA ASN A 232 15.97 8.61 -12.18
C ASN A 232 16.18 8.37 -13.69
N SER A 233 15.99 7.17 -14.20
CA SER A 233 16.21 6.82 -15.61
C SER A 233 15.04 6.04 -16.19
N LEU A 234 15.17 4.73 -16.36
CA LEU A 234 14.21 3.88 -17.06
C LEU A 234 12.86 3.77 -16.36
N LEU A 235 12.82 3.88 -15.03
CA LEU A 235 11.60 3.80 -14.24
C LEU A 235 11.03 5.15 -13.78
N LYS A 236 11.51 6.27 -14.30
CA LYS A 236 11.11 7.63 -13.86
C LYS A 236 9.60 7.91 -13.94
N THR A 237 8.87 7.18 -14.77
CA THR A 237 7.41 7.29 -14.92
C THR A 237 6.66 6.13 -14.24
N LYS A 238 7.37 5.23 -13.57
CA LYS A 238 6.82 4.02 -12.94
C LYS A 238 7.13 3.92 -11.45
N VAL A 239 7.86 4.88 -10.91
CA VAL A 239 8.14 5.01 -9.48
C VAL A 239 7.21 6.08 -8.91
N LEU A 240 6.47 5.72 -7.86
CA LEU A 240 5.43 6.53 -7.25
C LEU A 240 5.88 7.03 -5.88
N PHE A 241 5.37 8.20 -5.49
CA PHE A 241 5.54 8.73 -4.14
C PHE A 241 4.52 8.10 -3.20
N GLY A 242 5.00 7.50 -2.11
CA GLY A 242 4.21 7.01 -1.00
C GLY A 242 4.93 7.23 0.31
N SER A 243 4.22 7.59 1.39
CA SER A 243 4.82 7.80 2.70
C SER A 243 4.77 6.57 3.60
N ASP A 244 3.70 5.81 3.58
CA ASP A 244 3.33 4.81 4.57
C ASP A 244 2.81 5.46 5.88
N TYR A 245 2.08 6.58 5.72
CA TYR A 245 1.41 7.25 6.85
C TYR A 245 0.43 6.29 7.54
N PRO A 246 0.33 6.25 8.87
CA PRO A 246 0.91 7.18 9.84
C PRO A 246 2.31 6.80 10.35
N TRP A 247 2.92 5.73 9.86
CA TRP A 247 4.23 5.25 10.31
C TRP A 247 5.37 6.18 9.90
N ILE A 248 5.32 6.68 8.68
CA ILE A 248 6.24 7.69 8.15
C ILE A 248 5.40 8.84 7.60
N THR A 249 5.73 10.08 8.00
CA THR A 249 5.01 11.25 7.48
C THR A 249 5.57 11.66 6.11
N PRO A 250 4.72 12.24 5.23
CA PRO A 250 5.16 12.82 3.96
C PRO A 250 6.37 13.74 4.09
N GLU A 251 6.42 14.59 5.12
CA GLU A 251 7.57 15.50 5.34
C GLU A 251 8.85 14.72 5.66
N ARG A 252 8.75 13.70 6.52
CA ARG A 252 9.92 12.87 6.86
C ARG A 252 10.48 12.18 5.62
N TRP A 253 9.62 11.82 4.67
CA TRP A 253 10.02 11.25 3.40
C TRP A 253 10.61 12.32 2.48
N MET A 254 9.92 13.44 2.25
CA MET A 254 10.31 14.51 1.31
C MET A 254 11.56 15.26 1.74
N LEU A 255 11.71 15.59 3.03
CA LEU A 255 12.88 16.33 3.53
C LEU A 255 14.22 15.59 3.35
N ARG A 256 14.17 14.27 3.18
CA ARG A 256 15.37 13.45 2.97
C ARG A 256 15.69 13.17 1.50
N THR A 257 14.82 13.55 0.58
CA THR A 257 15.08 13.52 -0.86
C THR A 257 15.81 14.76 -1.36
N SER A 258 15.91 15.81 -0.56
CA SER A 258 16.70 17.02 -0.85
C SER A 258 18.19 16.89 -0.51
N VAL A 259 18.77 15.69 -0.67
CA VAL A 259 20.23 15.52 -0.60
C VAL A 259 20.85 16.25 -1.81
N PRO A 260 21.83 17.16 -1.61
CA PRO A 260 22.51 17.80 -2.73
C PRO A 260 23.10 16.75 -3.69
N ARG A 261 22.97 17.03 -4.97
CA ARG A 261 23.55 16.22 -6.06
C ARG A 261 25.06 16.13 -5.93
#